data_e6a9964b7ff26186b71fa83e379395c3
#
_entry.id   e6a9964b7ff26186b71fa83e379395c3
#
_cell.length_a   1.000
_cell.length_b   1.000
_cell.length_c   1.000
_cell.angle_alpha   90.00
_cell.angle_beta   90.00
_cell.angle_gamma   90.00
#
_symmetry.space_group_name_H-M   'P 1'
#
loop_
_entity.id
_entity.type
_entity.pdbx_description
1 polymer ?
#
loop_
_entity_poly.entity_id
_entity_poly.type
_entity_poly.pdbx_seq_one_letter_code
_entity_poly.pdbx_strand_id
1 'polypeptide(L)'
;KRHAFRFVLDDQHVITHLSQFRNAEARTLAQKCFETGQQISEAIDHLDALREQYAKRKTVTLSKQILESEKALEEACGKLSSMEKRVRQLELGK
;
A
#
# COMPACT_ATOMS: atom_id res chain seq x y z
N LYS A 1 5.93 10.06 -2.79
CA LYS A 1 6.31 9.42 -1.84
C LYS A 1 5.34 8.57 -1.08
N ARG A 2 5.53 8.48 0.23
CA ARG A 2 4.77 7.52 1.00
C ARG A 2 3.57 8.11 1.71
N HIS A 3 3.28 9.36 1.44
CA HIS A 3 2.16 10.02 2.11
C HIS A 3 0.84 9.33 1.85
N ALA A 4 0.68 8.77 0.66
CA ALA A 4 -0.56 8.12 0.28
C ALA A 4 -0.87 6.91 1.16
N PHE A 5 0.16 6.33 1.77
CA PHE A 5 0.01 5.13 2.60
C PHE A 5 0.08 5.42 4.07
N ARG A 6 0.10 6.67 4.44
CA ARG A 6 0.37 7.04 5.82
C ARG A 6 -0.54 6.35 6.81
N PHE A 7 -1.81 6.27 6.46
CA PHE A 7 -2.78 5.63 7.33
C PHE A 7 -2.42 4.18 7.61
N VAL A 8 -2.02 3.46 6.59
CA VAL A 8 -1.73 2.03 6.73
C VAL A 8 -0.31 1.79 7.21
N LEU A 9 0.63 2.63 6.75
CA LEU A 9 2.03 2.45 7.12
C LEU A 9 2.31 2.81 8.57
N ASP A 10 1.38 3.47 9.20
CA ASP A 10 1.46 3.66 10.64
C ASP A 10 0.96 2.37 11.29
N ASP A 11 1.81 1.36 11.21
CA ASP A 11 1.46 0.00 11.58
C ASP A 11 0.89 -0.10 12.98
N GLN A 12 1.57 0.52 13.93
CA GLN A 12 1.15 0.42 15.31
C GLN A 12 -0.20 1.07 15.51
N HIS A 13 -0.43 2.17 14.83
CA HIS A 13 -1.72 2.84 14.93
C HIS A 13 -2.85 1.94 14.43
N VAL A 14 -2.65 1.34 13.25
CA VAL A 14 -3.67 0.46 12.68
C VAL A 14 -3.92 -0.74 13.57
N ILE A 15 -2.84 -1.40 13.99
CA ILE A 15 -2.96 -2.59 14.82
C ILE A 15 -3.64 -2.25 16.15
N THR A 16 -3.24 -1.15 16.76
CA THR A 16 -3.78 -0.76 18.04
C THR A 16 -5.27 -0.47 17.95
N HIS A 17 -5.71 0.10 16.85
CA HIS A 17 -7.09 0.57 16.73
C HIS A 17 -8.03 -0.39 16.02
N LEU A 18 -7.53 -1.51 15.53
CA LEU A 18 -8.39 -2.47 14.83
C LEU A 18 -9.53 -2.95 15.70
N SER A 19 -9.24 -3.24 16.95
CA SER A 19 -10.25 -3.75 17.86
C SER A 19 -11.26 -2.67 18.27
N GLN A 20 -10.96 -1.41 18.02
CA GLN A 20 -11.83 -0.31 18.38
C GLN A 20 -12.85 0.02 17.30
N PHE A 21 -12.69 -0.56 16.12
CA PHE A 21 -13.66 -0.35 15.05
C PHE A 21 -14.99 -0.98 15.45
N ARG A 22 -16.04 -0.20 15.38
CA ARG A 22 -17.37 -0.67 15.75
C ARG A 22 -17.97 -1.58 14.69
N ASN A 23 -17.70 -1.27 13.46
CA ASN A 23 -18.25 -2.01 12.33
C ASN A 23 -17.33 -3.17 12.00
N ALA A 24 -17.88 -4.40 12.05
CA ALA A 24 -17.08 -5.59 11.77
C ALA A 24 -16.55 -5.58 10.34
N GLU A 25 -17.34 -5.08 9.41
CA GLU A 25 -16.92 -4.97 8.02
C GLU A 25 -15.76 -3.99 7.89
N ALA A 26 -15.84 -2.87 8.61
CA ALA A 26 -14.77 -1.88 8.60
C ALA A 26 -13.49 -2.49 9.18
N ARG A 27 -13.63 -3.28 10.23
CA ARG A 27 -12.47 -3.91 10.86
C ARG A 27 -11.78 -4.87 9.89
N THR A 28 -12.57 -5.70 9.22
CA THR A 28 -12.04 -6.63 8.23
C THR A 28 -11.34 -5.89 7.10
N LEU A 29 -11.96 -4.83 6.62
CA LEU A 29 -11.39 -4.05 5.54
C LEU A 29 -10.13 -3.32 5.97
N ALA A 30 -10.10 -2.83 7.20
CA ALA A 30 -8.91 -2.17 7.73
C ALA A 30 -7.75 -3.16 7.81
N GLN A 31 -8.05 -4.40 8.16
CA GLN A 31 -7.02 -5.44 8.17
C GLN A 31 -6.46 -5.64 6.77
N LYS A 32 -7.31 -5.65 5.75
CA LYS A 32 -6.85 -5.76 4.38
C LYS A 32 -6.04 -4.55 3.95
N CYS A 33 -6.41 -3.37 4.43
CA CYS A 33 -5.61 -2.17 4.15
C CYS A 33 -4.21 -2.32 4.72
N PHE A 34 -4.11 -2.82 5.94
CA PHE A 34 -2.82 -3.03 6.55
C PHE A 34 -1.97 -4.01 5.73
N GLU A 35 -2.56 -5.13 5.33
CA GLU A 35 -1.85 -6.13 4.55
C GLU A 35 -1.42 -5.57 3.19
N THR A 36 -2.32 -4.83 2.55
CA THR A 36 -1.99 -4.22 1.26
C THR A 36 -0.87 -3.21 1.41
N GLY A 37 -0.89 -2.44 2.49
CA GLY A 37 0.17 -1.48 2.77
C GLY A 37 1.52 -2.15 2.94
N GLN A 38 1.52 -3.31 3.60
CA GLN A 38 2.75 -4.07 3.74
C GLN A 38 3.29 -4.50 2.38
N GLN A 39 2.41 -4.99 1.52
CA GLN A 39 2.80 -5.41 0.18
C GLN A 39 3.32 -4.22 -0.63
N ILE A 40 2.69 -3.06 -0.49
CA ILE A 40 3.13 -1.87 -1.18
C ILE A 40 4.51 -1.45 -0.70
N SER A 41 4.74 -1.51 0.60
CA SER A 41 6.03 -1.17 1.16
C SER A 41 7.13 -2.06 0.60
N GLU A 42 6.86 -3.36 0.52
CA GLU A 42 7.82 -4.30 -0.05
C GLU A 42 8.05 -4.03 -1.52
N ALA A 43 6.98 -3.67 -2.23
CA ALA A 43 7.10 -3.35 -3.66
C ALA A 43 7.94 -2.10 -3.87
N ILE A 44 7.81 -1.11 -3.00
CA ILE A 44 8.63 0.09 -3.10
C ILE A 44 10.10 -0.25 -2.91
N ASP A 45 10.40 -1.07 -1.92
CA ASP A 45 11.79 -1.48 -1.68
C ASP A 45 12.35 -2.24 -2.87
N HIS A 46 11.53 -3.11 -3.44
CA HIS A 46 11.93 -3.87 -4.61
C HIS A 46 12.20 -2.95 -5.80
N LEU A 47 11.33 -1.96 -6.00
CA LEU A 47 11.49 -1.01 -7.08
C LEU A 47 12.75 -0.17 -6.89
N ASP A 48 13.01 0.25 -5.67
CA ASP A 48 14.23 1.01 -5.37
C ASP A 48 15.48 0.19 -5.72
N ALA A 49 15.44 -1.11 -5.39
CA ALA A 49 16.57 -1.98 -5.72
C ALA A 49 16.75 -2.11 -7.24
N LEU A 50 15.65 -2.22 -7.97
CA LEU A 50 15.72 -2.30 -9.43
C LEU A 50 16.31 -1.02 -10.01
N ARG A 51 15.90 0.11 -9.49
CA ARG A 51 16.42 1.39 -9.96
C ARG A 51 17.90 1.53 -9.69
N GLU A 52 18.35 1.03 -8.54
CA GLU A 52 19.79 1.03 -8.23
C GLU A 52 20.55 0.19 -9.21
N GLN A 53 20.04 -1.00 -9.51
CA GLN A 53 20.67 -1.87 -10.48
C GLN A 53 20.72 -1.22 -11.86
N TYR A 54 19.63 -0.57 -12.25
CA TYR A 54 19.56 0.10 -13.55
C TYR A 54 20.58 1.24 -13.63
N ALA A 55 20.80 1.93 -12.53
CA ALA A 55 21.76 3.03 -12.52
C ALA A 55 23.17 2.52 -12.81
N LYS A 56 23.47 1.30 -12.37
CA LYS A 56 24.78 0.70 -12.61
C LYS A 56 24.89 0.04 -13.96
N ARG A 57 23.79 -0.56 -14.42
CA ARG A 57 23.80 -1.34 -15.65
C ARG A 57 22.47 -1.14 -16.35
N LYS A 58 22.46 -0.25 -17.32
CA LYS A 58 21.21 0.15 -18.01
C LYS A 58 20.86 -0.88 -19.08
N THR A 59 20.08 -1.86 -18.69
CA THR A 59 19.63 -2.90 -19.60
C THR A 59 18.16 -2.74 -19.92
N VAL A 60 17.76 -3.25 -21.08
CA VAL A 60 16.34 -3.21 -21.46
C VAL A 60 15.50 -4.02 -20.50
N THR A 61 16.01 -5.14 -20.05
CA THR A 61 15.30 -6.01 -19.12
C THR A 61 14.96 -5.26 -17.83
N LEU A 62 15.96 -4.57 -17.26
CA LEU A 62 15.72 -3.81 -16.03
C LEU A 62 14.75 -2.68 -16.27
N SER A 63 14.86 -2.01 -17.40
CA SER A 63 13.94 -0.93 -17.73
C SER A 63 12.49 -1.43 -17.76
N LYS A 64 12.27 -2.58 -18.38
CA LYS A 64 10.94 -3.16 -18.44
C LYS A 64 10.43 -3.56 -17.06
N GLN A 65 11.30 -4.16 -16.25
CA GLN A 65 10.92 -4.57 -14.91
C GLN A 65 10.53 -3.37 -14.06
N ILE A 66 11.25 -2.27 -14.21
CA ILE A 66 10.94 -1.05 -13.47
C ILE A 66 9.56 -0.52 -13.87
N LEU A 67 9.29 -0.47 -15.18
CA LEU A 67 8.00 0.01 -15.67
C LEU A 67 6.85 -0.85 -15.17
N GLU A 68 7.02 -2.16 -15.20
CA GLU A 68 5.99 -3.07 -14.73
C GLU A 68 5.77 -2.92 -13.24
N SER A 69 6.86 -2.77 -12.49
CA SER A 69 6.75 -2.58 -11.04
C SER A 69 6.06 -1.28 -10.69
N GLU A 70 6.38 -0.21 -11.43
CA GLU A 70 5.73 1.07 -11.21
C GLU A 70 4.24 1.00 -11.48
N LYS A 71 3.86 0.29 -12.52
CA LYS A 71 2.46 0.13 -12.88
C LYS A 71 1.70 -0.65 -11.83
N ALA A 72 2.29 -1.76 -11.38
CA ALA A 72 1.66 -2.59 -10.36
C ALA A 72 1.53 -1.81 -9.05
N LEU A 73 2.54 -1.02 -8.73
CA LEU A 73 2.51 -0.21 -7.52
C LEU A 73 1.41 0.83 -7.58
N GLU A 74 1.26 1.47 -8.74
CA GLU A 74 0.22 2.47 -8.91
C GLU A 74 -1.16 1.87 -8.73
N GLU A 75 -1.39 0.68 -9.29
CA GLU A 75 -2.66 0.00 -9.15
C GLU A 75 -2.92 -0.38 -7.70
N ALA A 76 -1.90 -0.86 -7.01
CA ALA A 76 -2.05 -1.23 -5.61
C ALA A 76 -2.36 -0.02 -4.75
N CYS A 77 -1.74 1.12 -5.06
CA CYS A 77 -2.03 2.36 -4.34
C CYS A 77 -3.46 2.79 -4.54
N GLY A 78 -3.97 2.65 -5.76
CA GLY A 78 -5.36 2.99 -6.03
C GLY A 78 -6.32 2.12 -5.24
N LYS A 79 -6.04 0.82 -5.18
CA LYS A 79 -6.85 -0.10 -4.40
C LYS A 79 -6.84 0.27 -2.93
N LEU A 80 -5.66 0.56 -2.40
CA LEU A 80 -5.54 0.92 -0.99
C LEU A 80 -6.33 2.17 -0.69
N SER A 81 -6.23 3.16 -1.55
CA SER A 81 -6.94 4.42 -1.36
C SER A 81 -8.45 4.19 -1.31
N SER A 82 -8.96 3.35 -2.21
CA SER A 82 -10.38 3.02 -2.23
C SER A 82 -10.81 2.30 -0.96
N MET A 83 -9.99 1.36 -0.49
CA MET A 83 -10.31 0.63 0.73
C MET A 83 -10.32 1.55 1.94
N GLU A 84 -9.37 2.48 1.99
CA GLU A 84 -9.32 3.42 3.11
C GLU A 84 -10.55 4.31 3.16
N LYS A 85 -11.00 4.75 2.00
CA LYS A 85 -12.24 5.54 1.94
C LYS A 85 -13.42 4.73 2.43
N ARG A 86 -13.49 3.47 2.04
CA ARG A 86 -14.59 2.62 2.45
C ARG A 86 -14.58 2.39 3.95
N VAL A 87 -13.38 2.18 4.52
CA VAL A 87 -13.26 2.00 5.95
C VAL A 87 -13.80 3.22 6.69
N ARG A 88 -13.43 4.40 6.23
CA ARG A 88 -13.90 5.62 6.86
C ARG A 88 -15.41 5.74 6.77
N GLN A 89 -15.98 5.41 5.62
CA GLN A 89 -17.42 5.49 5.44
C GLN A 89 -18.14 4.55 6.39
N LEU A 90 -17.65 3.33 6.50
CA LEU A 90 -18.28 2.33 7.37
C LEU A 90 -18.14 2.72 8.82
N GLU A 91 -16.99 3.24 9.21
CA GLU A 91 -16.72 3.56 10.61
C GLU A 91 -17.49 4.81 11.04
N LEU A 92 -17.72 5.74 10.12
CA LEU A 92 -18.48 6.93 10.44
C LEU A 92 -19.97 6.69 10.52
N GLY A 93 -20.41 5.48 10.23
CA GLY A 93 -21.80 5.13 10.41
C GLY A 93 -22.71 5.63 9.33
N LYS A 94 -22.20 5.79 8.14
CA LYS A 94 -23.02 6.31 7.04
C LYS A 94 -23.32 5.26 6.02
#